data_50f604f9835e68765a83221d65a4d269
#
_entry.id   50f604f9835e68765a83221d65a4d269
#
_cell.length_a   1.000
_cell.length_b   1.000
_cell.length_c   1.000
_cell.angle_alpha   90.00
_cell.angle_beta   90.00
_cell.angle_gamma   90.00
#
_symmetry.space_group_name_H-M   'P 1'
#
loop_
_entity.id
_entity.type
_entity.pdbx_description
1 polymer ?
#
loop_
_entity_poly.entity_id
_entity_poly.type
_entity_poly.pdbx_seq_one_letter_code
_entity_poly.pdbx_strand_id
1 'polypeptide(L)'
;MQFEKIRFYLGNRLGNESGLVYDTSYQDGMPLLNKGDIITLPMHNAAKAECYEIRQRVFDTVARSIDYMVEPYIWPDEEDW
;
A
#
# COMPACT_ATOMS: atom_id res chain seq x y z
N MET A 1 8.79 12.28 16.44
CA MET A 1 8.05 12.65 15.23
C MET A 1 6.84 11.75 15.06
N GLN A 2 5.73 12.32 14.64
CA GLN A 2 4.52 11.55 14.45
C GLN A 2 4.16 11.55 12.97
N PHE A 3 3.90 10.35 12.44
CA PHE A 3 3.45 10.23 11.06
C PHE A 3 1.96 10.56 10.98
N GLU A 4 1.55 11.13 9.85
CA GLU A 4 0.19 11.62 9.67
C GLU A 4 -0.59 10.83 8.63
N LYS A 5 0.10 10.18 7.70
CA LYS A 5 -0.58 9.49 6.61
C LYS A 5 0.21 8.29 6.13
N ILE A 6 -0.51 7.42 5.45
CA ILE A 6 0.06 6.24 4.80
C ILE A 6 -0.28 6.33 3.33
N ARG A 7 0.71 6.08 2.46
CA ARG A 7 0.53 6.15 1.02
C ARG A 7 1.06 4.87 0.38
N PHE A 8 0.34 4.39 -0.62
CA PHE A 8 0.72 3.19 -1.36
C PHE A 8 0.99 3.56 -2.81
N TYR A 9 2.18 3.24 -3.28
CA TYR A 9 2.63 3.56 -4.64
C TYR A 9 2.89 2.29 -5.41
N LEU A 10 2.44 2.27 -6.66
CA LEU A 10 2.59 1.11 -7.53
C LEU A 10 4.02 0.99 -8.05
N GLY A 11 4.60 -0.17 -7.91
CA GLY A 11 5.93 -0.45 -8.42
C GLY A 11 6.98 0.44 -7.79
N ASN A 12 7.86 0.99 -8.61
CA ASN A 12 8.91 1.88 -8.14
C ASN A 12 8.59 3.36 -8.37
N ARG A 13 7.32 3.69 -8.29
CA ARG A 13 6.86 5.08 -8.44
C ARG A 13 6.66 5.78 -7.11
N LEU A 14 7.47 5.44 -6.15
CA LEU A 14 7.39 6.02 -4.82
C LEU A 14 7.49 7.54 -4.89
N GLY A 15 6.55 8.22 -4.23
CA GLY A 15 6.51 9.68 -4.23
C GLY A 15 5.94 10.30 -5.50
N ASN A 16 5.57 9.51 -6.48
CA ASN A 16 5.03 10.02 -7.73
C ASN A 16 3.51 9.83 -7.74
N GLU A 17 2.79 10.93 -7.85
CA GLU A 17 1.34 10.88 -7.81
C GLU A 17 0.73 9.97 -8.86
N SER A 18 1.38 9.81 -10.00
CA SER A 18 0.86 8.93 -11.04
C SER A 18 0.90 7.47 -10.62
N GLY A 19 1.68 7.15 -9.59
CA GLY A 19 1.74 5.79 -9.06
C GLY A 19 0.97 5.60 -7.78
N LEU A 20 0.33 6.65 -7.27
CA LEU A 20 -0.41 6.55 -6.01
C LEU A 20 -1.65 5.71 -6.21
N VAL A 21 -1.72 4.59 -5.50
CA VAL A 21 -2.85 3.66 -5.57
C VAL A 21 -3.89 4.01 -4.51
N TYR A 22 -3.43 4.36 -3.32
CA TYR A 22 -4.31 4.60 -2.20
C TYR A 22 -3.57 5.37 -1.11
N ASP A 23 -4.26 6.24 -0.42
CA ASP A 23 -3.71 6.91 0.75
C ASP A 23 -4.78 6.99 1.84
N THR A 24 -4.31 7.08 3.08
CA THR A 24 -5.19 7.18 4.23
C THR A 24 -4.44 7.82 5.39
N SER A 25 -5.19 8.20 6.39
CA SER A 25 -4.59 8.78 7.60
C SER A 25 -3.93 7.69 8.42
N TYR A 26 -2.82 8.03 9.05
CA TYR A 26 -2.18 7.16 10.01
C TYR A 26 -2.75 7.41 11.39
N GLN A 27 -3.07 6.34 12.10
CA GLN A 27 -3.55 6.42 13.48
C GLN A 27 -2.63 5.63 14.37
N ASP A 28 -2.45 6.12 15.61
CA ASP A 28 -1.64 5.42 16.58
C ASP A 28 -2.17 4.01 16.79
N GLY A 29 -1.26 3.06 16.84
CA GLY A 29 -1.62 1.67 17.03
C GLY A 29 -1.84 0.90 15.75
N MET A 30 -1.82 1.55 14.60
CA MET A 30 -1.89 0.82 13.33
C MET A 30 -0.62 0.01 13.13
N PRO A 31 -0.73 -1.25 12.73
CA PRO A 31 0.45 -2.07 12.51
C PRO A 31 1.22 -1.59 11.28
N LEU A 32 2.53 -1.73 11.34
CA LEU A 32 3.37 -1.50 10.18
C LEU A 32 3.36 -2.74 9.30
N LEU A 33 3.30 -2.50 7.99
CA LEU A 33 3.34 -3.58 7.02
C LEU A 33 4.79 -3.87 6.65
N ASN A 34 5.08 -5.12 6.42
CA ASN A 34 6.43 -5.57 6.11
C ASN A 34 6.52 -6.09 4.69
N LYS A 35 7.72 -6.10 4.15
CA LYS A 35 7.95 -6.68 2.84
C LYS A 35 7.41 -8.10 2.79
N GLY A 36 6.63 -8.40 1.79
CA GLY A 36 6.02 -9.70 1.61
C GLY A 36 4.59 -9.81 2.13
N ASP A 37 4.15 -8.83 2.91
CA ASP A 37 2.77 -8.84 3.37
C ASP A 37 1.82 -8.62 2.20
N ILE A 38 0.69 -9.29 2.24
CA ILE A 38 -0.36 -9.13 1.24
C ILE A 38 -1.48 -8.33 1.88
N ILE A 39 -1.88 -7.27 1.20
CA ILE A 39 -2.94 -6.40 1.70
C ILE A 39 -4.02 -6.24 0.65
N THR A 40 -5.18 -5.86 1.11
CA THR A 40 -6.31 -5.57 0.25
C THR A 40 -6.59 -4.08 0.30
N LEU A 41 -6.61 -3.44 -0.85
CA LEU A 41 -6.90 -2.01 -0.93
C LEU A 41 -8.20 -1.79 -1.69
N PRO A 42 -8.99 -0.78 -1.29
CA PRO A 42 -10.22 -0.49 -2.00
C PRO A 42 -9.91 0.10 -3.36
N MET A 43 -10.70 -0.31 -4.35
CA MET A 43 -10.59 0.26 -5.68
C MET A 43 -11.41 1.53 -5.78
N HIS A 44 -10.92 2.41 -6.61
CA HIS A 44 -11.43 3.76 -6.74
C HIS A 44 -12.92 3.84 -7.05
N ASN A 45 -13.36 2.99 -7.95
CA ASN A 45 -14.72 3.05 -8.45
C ASN A 45 -15.35 1.67 -8.55
N ALA A 46 -14.83 0.72 -7.82
CA ALA A 46 -15.29 -0.65 -7.95
C ALA A 46 -15.89 -1.14 -6.65
N ALA A 47 -16.82 -2.06 -6.79
CA ALA A 47 -17.40 -2.72 -5.64
C ALA A 47 -16.49 -3.77 -5.05
N LYS A 48 -15.32 -3.97 -5.64
CA LYS A 48 -14.37 -4.98 -5.16
C LYS A 48 -13.03 -4.35 -4.88
N ALA A 49 -12.27 -5.02 -4.03
CA ALA A 49 -10.95 -4.61 -3.66
C ALA A 49 -9.92 -5.41 -4.44
N GLU A 50 -8.70 -4.90 -4.52
CA GLU A 50 -7.59 -5.62 -5.12
C GLU A 50 -6.53 -5.91 -4.09
N CYS A 51 -5.80 -7.00 -4.29
CA CYS A 51 -4.73 -7.40 -3.40
C CYS A 51 -3.40 -6.92 -3.93
N TYR A 52 -2.54 -6.52 -3.02
CA TYR A 52 -1.20 -6.04 -3.35
C TYR A 52 -0.20 -6.65 -2.39
N GLU A 53 1.00 -6.85 -2.89
CA GLU A 53 2.13 -7.30 -2.07
C GLU A 53 3.00 -6.12 -1.72
N ILE A 54 3.38 -6.00 -0.45
CA ILE A 54 4.29 -4.95 0.00
C ILE A 54 5.70 -5.30 -0.44
N ARG A 55 6.32 -4.39 -1.17
CA ARG A 55 7.69 -4.60 -1.66
C ARG A 55 8.71 -3.82 -0.85
N GLN A 56 8.34 -2.67 -0.35
CA GLN A 56 9.25 -1.85 0.43
C GLN A 56 8.46 -0.85 1.27
N ARG A 57 8.98 -0.55 2.44
CA ARG A 57 8.44 0.49 3.31
C ARG A 57 9.46 1.61 3.43
N VAL A 58 8.99 2.84 3.26
CA VAL A 58 9.84 4.03 3.37
C VAL A 58 9.16 5.00 4.32
N PHE A 59 9.94 5.50 5.26
CA PHE A 59 9.47 6.56 6.16
C PHE A 59 9.87 7.91 5.58
N ASP A 60 8.89 8.68 5.17
CA ASP A 60 9.14 10.03 4.63
C ASP A 60 8.97 11.02 5.77
N THR A 61 10.10 11.47 6.31
CA THR A 61 10.07 12.35 7.47
C THR A 61 9.75 13.79 7.11
N VAL A 62 9.85 14.14 5.85
CA VAL A 62 9.49 15.48 5.39
C VAL A 62 7.98 15.58 5.23
N ALA A 63 7.37 14.60 4.57
CA ALA A 63 5.92 14.57 4.38
C ALA A 63 5.19 13.98 5.58
N ARG A 64 5.91 13.42 6.53
CA ARG A 64 5.36 12.72 7.69
C ARG A 64 4.44 11.59 7.28
N SER A 65 4.91 10.80 6.33
CA SER A 65 4.14 9.69 5.80
C SER A 65 4.93 8.40 5.86
N ILE A 66 4.20 7.30 5.90
CA ILE A 66 4.76 5.98 5.73
C ILE A 66 4.35 5.56 4.33
N ASP A 67 5.33 5.42 3.45
CA ASP A 67 5.07 5.13 2.05
C ASP A 67 5.44 3.69 1.76
N TYR A 68 4.54 2.98 1.10
CA TYR A 68 4.76 1.60 0.72
C TYR A 68 4.84 1.50 -0.79
N MET A 69 5.82 0.75 -1.26
CA MET A 69 5.85 0.32 -2.66
C MET A 69 5.12 -1.01 -2.72
N VAL A 70 4.16 -1.10 -3.62
CA VAL A 70 3.33 -2.29 -3.74
C VAL A 70 3.29 -2.76 -5.19
N GLU A 71 2.98 -4.04 -5.37
CA GLU A 71 2.72 -4.60 -6.68
C GLU A 71 1.44 -5.40 -6.62
N PRO A 72 0.67 -5.46 -7.71
CA PRO A 72 -0.53 -6.27 -7.72
C PRO A 72 -0.20 -7.71 -7.38
N TYR A 73 -0.98 -8.31 -6.51
CA TYR A 73 -0.81 -9.69 -6.14
C TYR A 73 -1.93 -10.52 -6.74
N ILE A 74 -1.54 -11.54 -7.49
CA ILE A 74 -2.49 -12.45 -8.10
C ILE A 74 -2.46 -13.75 -7.32
N TRP A 75 -3.60 -14.09 -6.74
CA TRP A 75 -3.70 -15.33 -5.97
C TRP A 75 -3.45 -16.52 -6.87
N PRO A 76 -2.87 -17.58 -6.34
CA PRO A 76 -2.73 -18.82 -7.09
C PRO A 76 -4.09 -19.23 -7.64
N ASP A 77 -4.07 -19.93 -8.76
CA ASP A 77 -5.27 -20.28 -9.47
C ASP A 77 -6.22 -21.08 -8.58
N GLU A 78 -7.36 -20.50 -8.31
CA GLU A 78 -8.35 -21.13 -7.48
C GLU A 78 -9.23 -22.12 -8.26
N GLU A 79 -9.08 -22.14 -9.56
CA GLU A 79 -9.85 -23.04 -10.38
C GLU A 79 -9.49 -24.50 -10.17
N ASP A 80 -8.36 -24.73 -9.52
CA ASP A 80 -7.91 -26.08 -9.25
C ASP A 80 -8.57 -26.71 -8.04
N TRP A 81 -9.45 -26.00 -7.43
CA TRP A 81 -10.17 -26.51 -6.27
C TRP A 81 -11.12 -27.63 -6.64
#